data_787303da7bffaf4e062a3a864f9da431
#
_entry.id   787303da7bffaf4e062a3a864f9da431
#
_cell.length_a   1.000
_cell.length_b   1.000
_cell.length_c   1.000
_cell.angle_alpha   90.00
_cell.angle_beta   90.00
_cell.angle_gamma   90.00
#
_symmetry.space_group_name_H-M   'P 1'
#
loop_
_entity.id
_entity.type
_entity.pdbx_description
1 polymer ?
#
loop_
_entity_poly.entity_id
_entity_poly.type
_entity_poly.pdbx_seq_one_letter_code
_entity_poly.pdbx_strand_id
1 'polypeptide(L)'
;RQTSGYTGDADGEMGDDLAAVDLGTGRTASSISVGYSHACVLLDNLSIACWGHNGQGQIGIGTNNDVDTTTEMGAGLVTADLPTTRSSSVSSGWYYSCAIIQDGTVRCWGENSDGRLGVYDGVDDDIGDESGEMGGEMQITNLYMVPPDFDGDGWIDLWDSDDDNDGYLDTDDDLPFDERDWFDHDGDGLGI
;
A
#
# COMPACT_ATOMS: atom_id res chain seq x y z
N ARG A 1 -10.99 -0.20 37.72
CA ARG A 1 -11.85 1.00 37.76
C ARG A 1 -11.39 1.89 36.59
N GLN A 2 -11.87 1.62 35.41
CA GLN A 2 -11.59 2.50 34.27
C GLN A 2 -12.30 3.84 34.54
N THR A 3 -11.53 4.87 34.80
CA THR A 3 -12.04 6.22 35.09
C THR A 3 -11.77 7.21 33.97
N SER A 4 -10.93 6.82 33.03
CA SER A 4 -10.72 7.48 31.73
C SER A 4 -10.90 6.47 30.61
N GLY A 5 -11.17 6.91 29.40
CA GLY A 5 -11.28 6.04 28.23
C GLY A 5 -9.92 5.55 27.70
N TYR A 6 -8.83 5.76 28.44
CA TYR A 6 -7.48 5.44 28.04
C TYR A 6 -6.90 4.32 28.90
N THR A 7 -5.97 3.51 28.35
CA THR A 7 -5.21 2.50 29.08
C THR A 7 -3.76 2.96 29.18
N GLY A 8 -3.18 2.85 30.38
CA GLY A 8 -1.79 3.23 30.65
C GLY A 8 -1.63 4.61 31.27
N ASP A 9 -2.72 5.27 31.66
CA ASP A 9 -2.71 6.56 32.32
C ASP A 9 -2.92 6.46 33.86
N ALA A 10 -3.12 5.24 34.38
CA ALA A 10 -3.27 4.97 35.79
C ALA A 10 -2.42 3.78 36.30
N ASP A 11 -2.18 3.73 37.61
CA ASP A 11 -1.46 2.63 38.22
C ASP A 11 -2.22 1.29 38.07
N GLY A 12 -1.52 0.22 37.71
CA GLY A 12 -2.06 -1.11 37.55
C GLY A 12 -2.74 -1.40 36.19
N GLU A 13 -2.59 -0.50 35.23
CA GLU A 13 -3.13 -0.72 33.88
C GLU A 13 -2.11 -1.32 32.90
N MET A 14 -0.82 -1.32 33.31
CA MET A 14 0.28 -1.82 32.46
C MET A 14 0.95 -3.05 33.11
N GLY A 15 1.91 -3.64 32.39
CA GLY A 15 2.61 -4.85 32.84
C GLY A 15 1.72 -6.08 32.73
N ASP A 16 1.68 -6.88 33.79
CA ASP A 16 0.91 -8.14 33.82
C ASP A 16 -0.62 -7.91 33.80
N ASP A 17 -1.08 -6.71 34.10
CA ASP A 17 -2.49 -6.33 34.08
C ASP A 17 -2.97 -5.80 32.70
N LEU A 18 -2.03 -5.54 31.77
CA LEU A 18 -2.38 -5.10 30.41
C LEU A 18 -3.03 -6.25 29.64
N ALA A 19 -4.32 -6.08 29.31
CA ALA A 19 -5.02 -7.06 28.49
C ALA A 19 -4.46 -7.08 27.05
N ALA A 20 -4.22 -8.28 26.52
CA ALA A 20 -3.89 -8.43 25.11
C ALA A 20 -5.09 -8.05 24.24
N VAL A 21 -4.83 -7.51 23.05
CA VAL A 21 -5.85 -7.31 22.03
C VAL A 21 -6.37 -8.66 21.57
N ASP A 22 -7.69 -8.85 21.57
CA ASP A 22 -8.31 -10.09 21.11
C ASP A 22 -8.36 -10.11 19.58
N LEU A 23 -7.53 -10.93 18.98
CA LEU A 23 -7.42 -11.11 17.51
C LEU A 23 -8.25 -12.30 17.01
N GLY A 24 -9.03 -12.94 17.88
CA GLY A 24 -9.80 -14.13 17.59
C GLY A 24 -9.12 -15.43 18.08
N THR A 25 -9.93 -16.48 18.19
CA THR A 25 -9.50 -17.75 18.79
C THR A 25 -8.32 -18.36 18.04
N GLY A 26 -7.20 -18.50 18.74
CA GLY A 26 -5.98 -19.14 18.21
C GLY A 26 -5.21 -18.28 17.20
N ARG A 27 -5.55 -17.01 17.04
CA ARG A 27 -4.84 -16.08 16.17
C ARG A 27 -3.68 -15.40 16.90
N THR A 28 -2.61 -15.19 16.18
CA THR A 28 -1.45 -14.41 16.62
C THR A 28 -1.06 -13.39 15.56
N ALA A 29 -0.49 -12.26 16.00
CA ALA A 29 0.08 -11.26 15.11
C ALA A 29 1.55 -11.60 14.81
N SER A 30 1.94 -11.50 13.54
CA SER A 30 3.34 -11.57 13.10
C SER A 30 3.97 -10.18 12.95
N SER A 31 3.16 -9.16 12.65
CA SER A 31 3.58 -7.76 12.65
C SER A 31 2.40 -6.85 12.95
N ILE A 32 2.70 -5.63 13.38
CA ILE A 32 1.72 -4.57 13.65
C ILE A 32 2.18 -3.27 13.02
N SER A 33 1.23 -2.51 12.51
CA SER A 33 1.42 -1.14 12.05
C SER A 33 0.32 -0.25 12.62
N VAL A 34 0.68 0.96 13.04
CA VAL A 34 -0.24 1.89 13.69
C VAL A 34 -0.29 3.18 12.90
N GLY A 35 -1.48 3.55 12.45
CA GLY A 35 -1.78 4.83 11.83
C GLY A 35 -2.16 5.90 12.86
N TYR A 36 -2.76 7.01 12.40
CA TYR A 36 -3.14 8.11 13.29
C TYR A 36 -4.25 7.71 14.27
N SER A 37 -5.25 6.98 13.81
CA SER A 37 -6.42 6.59 14.62
C SER A 37 -6.90 5.16 14.33
N HIS A 38 -6.08 4.34 13.70
CA HIS A 38 -6.34 2.94 13.44
C HIS A 38 -5.06 2.11 13.63
N ALA A 39 -5.20 0.82 13.74
CA ALA A 39 -4.09 -0.11 13.80
C ALA A 39 -4.39 -1.32 12.91
N CYS A 40 -3.36 -1.87 12.28
CA CYS A 40 -3.44 -3.06 11.44
C CYS A 40 -2.42 -4.10 11.91
N VAL A 41 -2.77 -5.37 11.81
CA VAL A 41 -1.87 -6.50 12.06
C VAL A 41 -1.87 -7.45 10.89
N LEU A 42 -0.70 -8.02 10.62
CA LEU A 42 -0.57 -9.21 9.82
C LEU A 42 -0.71 -10.43 10.76
N LEU A 43 -1.70 -11.25 10.49
CA LEU A 43 -2.00 -12.43 11.30
C LEU A 43 -1.13 -13.65 10.88
N ASP A 44 -1.10 -14.66 11.72
CA ASP A 44 -0.41 -15.94 11.49
C ASP A 44 -0.86 -16.71 10.23
N ASN A 45 -2.10 -16.45 9.78
CA ASN A 45 -2.65 -17.01 8.55
C ASN A 45 -2.40 -16.12 7.31
N LEU A 46 -1.59 -15.07 7.45
CA LEU A 46 -1.21 -14.09 6.43
C LEU A 46 -2.35 -13.14 6.00
N SER A 47 -3.51 -13.15 6.66
CA SER A 47 -4.52 -12.12 6.47
C SER A 47 -4.19 -10.86 7.26
N ILE A 48 -4.74 -9.73 6.85
CA ILE A 48 -4.62 -8.44 7.55
C ILE A 48 -5.93 -8.16 8.25
N ALA A 49 -5.86 -7.77 9.52
CA ALA A 49 -6.99 -7.26 10.27
C ALA A 49 -6.65 -5.86 10.79
N CYS A 50 -7.60 -4.95 10.68
CA CYS A 50 -7.46 -3.58 11.16
C CYS A 50 -8.63 -3.21 12.08
N TRP A 51 -8.40 -2.24 12.97
CA TRP A 51 -9.41 -1.70 13.88
C TRP A 51 -9.14 -0.25 14.20
N GLY A 52 -10.13 0.45 14.73
CA GLY A 52 -10.12 1.88 15.04
C GLY A 52 -11.01 2.66 14.09
N HIS A 53 -10.62 3.89 13.81
CA HIS A 53 -11.36 4.81 12.94
C HIS A 53 -11.31 4.36 11.47
N ASN A 54 -12.45 4.49 10.77
CA ASN A 54 -12.61 4.02 9.39
C ASN A 54 -13.34 5.01 8.46
N GLY A 55 -13.43 6.28 8.87
CA GLY A 55 -14.19 7.28 8.11
C GLY A 55 -13.72 7.49 6.66
N GLN A 56 -12.49 7.06 6.31
CA GLN A 56 -11.91 7.09 4.96
C GLN A 56 -11.62 5.68 4.41
N GLY A 57 -12.24 4.64 4.95
CA GLY A 57 -12.01 3.26 4.48
C GLY A 57 -10.68 2.62 4.89
N GLN A 58 -9.89 3.26 5.77
CA GLN A 58 -8.52 2.84 6.12
C GLN A 58 -8.41 1.44 6.76
N ILE A 59 -9.52 0.87 7.23
CA ILE A 59 -9.60 -0.51 7.74
C ILE A 59 -9.71 -1.52 6.58
N GLY A 60 -10.27 -1.11 5.43
CA GLY A 60 -10.33 -1.93 4.22
C GLY A 60 -11.42 -2.99 4.20
N ILE A 61 -12.58 -2.70 4.76
CA ILE A 61 -13.72 -3.62 4.83
C ILE A 61 -14.89 -3.25 3.90
N GLY A 62 -14.66 -2.27 2.99
CA GLY A 62 -15.67 -1.82 2.03
C GLY A 62 -16.81 -1.05 2.66
N THR A 63 -16.57 -0.41 3.79
CA THR A 63 -17.48 0.50 4.48
C THR A 63 -16.68 1.53 5.27
N ASN A 64 -17.31 2.65 5.61
CA ASN A 64 -16.72 3.69 6.46
C ASN A 64 -17.08 3.56 7.95
N ASN A 65 -17.54 2.40 8.41
CA ASN A 65 -17.86 2.17 9.82
C ASN A 65 -16.57 1.90 10.61
N ASP A 66 -16.44 2.57 11.76
CA ASP A 66 -15.36 2.30 12.71
C ASP A 66 -15.44 0.85 13.25
N VAL A 67 -14.30 0.27 13.59
CA VAL A 67 -14.18 -1.01 14.30
C VAL A 67 -13.57 -0.70 15.67
N ASP A 68 -14.39 -0.31 16.63
CA ASP A 68 -13.93 0.25 17.90
C ASP A 68 -14.62 -0.37 19.14
N THR A 69 -15.51 -1.34 18.95
CA THR A 69 -16.21 -2.00 20.04
C THR A 69 -15.65 -3.39 20.36
N THR A 70 -15.86 -3.84 21.59
CA THR A 70 -15.42 -5.17 22.02
C THR A 70 -16.12 -6.31 21.30
N THR A 71 -17.27 -6.08 20.69
CA THR A 71 -18.02 -7.08 19.91
C THR A 71 -17.49 -7.23 18.48
N GLU A 72 -16.75 -6.25 18.00
CA GLU A 72 -16.10 -6.26 16.68
C GLU A 72 -14.67 -6.83 16.75
N MET A 73 -14.12 -6.98 17.95
CA MET A 73 -12.85 -7.64 18.18
C MET A 73 -13.03 -9.14 18.40
N GLY A 74 -11.93 -9.87 18.45
CA GLY A 74 -11.95 -11.31 18.68
C GLY A 74 -12.67 -12.08 17.57
N ALA A 75 -13.74 -12.79 17.90
CA ALA A 75 -14.52 -13.54 16.93
C ALA A 75 -15.30 -12.64 15.92
N GLY A 76 -15.47 -11.36 16.26
CA GLY A 76 -16.08 -10.37 15.37
C GLY A 76 -15.10 -9.64 14.47
N LEU A 77 -13.79 -9.79 14.70
CA LEU A 77 -12.77 -9.06 13.93
C LEU A 77 -12.77 -9.50 12.47
N VAL A 78 -13.07 -8.52 11.61
CA VAL A 78 -13.11 -8.72 10.16
C VAL A 78 -11.72 -8.45 9.59
N THR A 79 -11.31 -9.22 8.61
CA THR A 79 -10.07 -8.98 7.86
C THR A 79 -10.31 -8.01 6.72
N ALA A 80 -9.30 -7.23 6.35
CA ALA A 80 -9.34 -6.40 5.16
C ALA A 80 -9.66 -7.27 3.93
N ASP A 81 -10.60 -6.79 3.12
CA ASP A 81 -11.02 -7.49 1.89
C ASP A 81 -10.00 -7.17 0.78
N LEU A 82 -9.03 -8.04 0.61
CA LEU A 82 -7.95 -7.93 -0.35
C LEU A 82 -8.14 -8.97 -1.47
N PRO A 83 -7.55 -8.74 -2.66
CA PRO A 83 -7.67 -9.65 -3.81
C PRO A 83 -7.27 -11.09 -3.50
N THR A 84 -6.40 -11.26 -2.54
CA THR A 84 -6.08 -12.57 -1.94
C THR A 84 -6.00 -12.42 -0.42
N THR A 85 -6.28 -13.50 0.30
CA THR A 85 -6.21 -13.51 1.78
C THR A 85 -4.79 -13.58 2.32
N ARG A 86 -3.76 -13.46 1.45
CA ARG A 86 -2.37 -13.66 1.84
C ARG A 86 -1.52 -12.44 1.54
N SER A 87 -1.01 -11.84 2.59
CA SER A 87 -0.11 -10.69 2.55
C SER A 87 1.21 -11.03 3.24
N SER A 88 2.28 -10.34 2.87
CA SER A 88 3.60 -10.50 3.48
C SER A 88 3.94 -9.36 4.45
N SER A 89 3.31 -8.21 4.30
CA SER A 89 3.49 -7.07 5.21
C SER A 89 2.30 -6.12 5.17
N VAL A 90 2.18 -5.28 6.19
CA VAL A 90 1.23 -4.17 6.28
C VAL A 90 1.93 -2.93 6.81
N SER A 91 1.56 -1.76 6.28
CA SER A 91 2.03 -0.46 6.74
C SER A 91 0.86 0.53 6.76
N SER A 92 0.74 1.31 7.82
CA SER A 92 -0.33 2.27 8.03
C SER A 92 0.22 3.69 8.03
N GLY A 93 -0.46 4.60 7.30
CA GLY A 93 -0.25 6.03 7.35
C GLY A 93 -1.27 6.73 8.27
N TRP A 94 -1.53 8.02 8.04
CA TRP A 94 -2.49 8.76 8.87
C TRP A 94 -3.90 8.17 8.75
N TYR A 95 -4.44 8.12 7.55
CA TYR A 95 -5.79 7.65 7.25
C TYR A 95 -5.81 6.65 6.09
N TYR A 96 -4.70 5.97 5.84
CA TYR A 96 -4.59 4.95 4.80
C TYR A 96 -3.71 3.80 5.27
N SER A 97 -3.84 2.68 4.61
CA SER A 97 -3.06 1.47 4.84
C SER A 97 -2.58 0.89 3.51
N CYS A 98 -1.42 0.25 3.53
CA CYS A 98 -0.87 -0.46 2.38
C CYS A 98 -0.42 -1.85 2.78
N ALA A 99 -0.50 -2.79 1.87
CA ALA A 99 -0.01 -4.15 2.04
C ALA A 99 0.80 -4.62 0.83
N ILE A 100 1.80 -5.45 1.08
CA ILE A 100 2.43 -6.26 0.05
C ILE A 100 1.68 -7.58 0.00
N ILE A 101 1.06 -7.86 -1.14
CA ILE A 101 0.32 -9.09 -1.39
C ILE A 101 1.30 -10.22 -1.75
N GLN A 102 0.88 -11.47 -1.62
CA GLN A 102 1.77 -12.61 -1.84
C GLN A 102 2.36 -12.70 -3.26
N ASP A 103 1.71 -12.12 -4.25
CA ASP A 103 2.21 -12.03 -5.64
C ASP A 103 3.27 -10.94 -5.83
N GLY A 104 3.61 -10.20 -4.77
CA GLY A 104 4.59 -9.12 -4.78
C GLY A 104 3.98 -7.75 -5.10
N THR A 105 2.69 -7.67 -5.44
CA THR A 105 2.04 -6.39 -5.72
C THR A 105 1.77 -5.63 -4.42
N VAL A 106 1.75 -4.29 -4.51
CA VAL A 106 1.32 -3.41 -3.42
C VAL A 106 -0.12 -2.99 -3.64
N ARG A 107 -0.89 -2.98 -2.57
CA ARG A 107 -2.26 -2.46 -2.54
C ARG A 107 -2.36 -1.47 -1.40
N CYS A 108 -2.93 -0.31 -1.68
CA CYS A 108 -3.19 0.72 -0.68
C CYS A 108 -4.67 1.07 -0.69
N TRP A 109 -5.20 1.41 0.50
CA TRP A 109 -6.59 1.78 0.70
C TRP A 109 -6.71 2.81 1.82
N GLY A 110 -7.83 3.50 1.89
CA GLY A 110 -8.06 4.64 2.77
C GLY A 110 -8.06 5.95 2.01
N GLU A 111 -7.69 7.02 2.68
CA GLU A 111 -7.66 8.37 2.13
C GLU A 111 -6.74 8.50 0.93
N ASN A 112 -7.29 8.96 -0.20
CA ASN A 112 -6.57 9.14 -1.47
C ASN A 112 -6.34 10.63 -1.85
N SER A 113 -6.61 11.56 -0.96
CA SER A 113 -6.29 12.97 -1.19
C SER A 113 -4.83 13.11 -1.65
N ASP A 114 -4.59 13.90 -2.68
CA ASP A 114 -3.27 14.13 -3.27
C ASP A 114 -2.62 12.85 -3.89
N GLY A 115 -3.41 11.84 -4.24
CA GLY A 115 -2.92 10.62 -4.89
C GLY A 115 -2.00 9.74 -4.04
N ARG A 116 -2.12 9.82 -2.71
CA ARG A 116 -1.22 9.13 -1.75
C ARG A 116 -1.26 7.61 -1.80
N LEU A 117 -2.32 7.03 -2.37
CA LEU A 117 -2.42 5.59 -2.56
C LEU A 117 -1.65 5.10 -3.79
N GLY A 118 -1.15 6.02 -4.65
CA GLY A 118 -0.43 5.67 -5.87
C GLY A 118 -1.32 5.01 -6.92
N VAL A 119 -2.63 5.16 -6.81
CA VAL A 119 -3.62 4.78 -7.82
C VAL A 119 -4.24 6.05 -8.38
N TYR A 120 -4.42 6.09 -9.70
CA TYR A 120 -5.07 7.21 -10.36
C TYR A 120 -6.20 6.65 -11.22
N ASP A 121 -7.41 6.85 -10.75
CA ASP A 121 -8.64 6.49 -11.47
C ASP A 121 -9.35 7.71 -12.06
N GLY A 122 -8.78 8.91 -11.86
CA GLY A 122 -9.34 10.18 -12.31
C GLY A 122 -10.33 10.80 -11.33
N VAL A 123 -10.54 10.18 -10.18
CA VAL A 123 -11.36 10.67 -9.07
C VAL A 123 -10.47 10.68 -7.83
N ASP A 124 -10.37 11.82 -7.14
CA ASP A 124 -9.71 11.92 -5.83
C ASP A 124 -10.67 11.33 -4.78
N ASP A 125 -10.94 10.05 -4.86
CA ASP A 125 -11.86 9.36 -3.97
C ASP A 125 -11.09 8.43 -3.03
N ASP A 126 -11.59 8.28 -1.82
CA ASP A 126 -11.02 7.34 -0.85
C ASP A 126 -11.31 5.91 -1.33
N ILE A 127 -10.49 4.94 -0.98
CA ILE A 127 -10.65 3.54 -1.40
C ILE A 127 -10.93 2.68 -0.16
N GLY A 128 -12.01 1.92 -0.22
CA GLY A 128 -12.39 0.98 0.84
C GLY A 128 -13.44 1.51 1.80
N ASP A 129 -13.99 2.70 1.57
CA ASP A 129 -15.09 3.28 2.32
C ASP A 129 -16.47 2.96 1.72
N GLU A 130 -16.51 2.47 0.48
CA GLU A 130 -17.72 2.02 -0.21
C GLU A 130 -17.66 0.55 -0.66
N SER A 131 -18.83 -0.01 -0.92
CA SER A 131 -18.94 -1.40 -1.37
C SER A 131 -18.46 -1.56 -2.82
N GLY A 132 -17.54 -2.50 -3.05
CA GLY A 132 -17.02 -2.85 -4.38
C GLY A 132 -15.66 -2.26 -4.70
N GLU A 133 -15.07 -1.47 -3.80
CA GLU A 133 -13.74 -0.86 -4.00
C GLU A 133 -12.61 -1.77 -3.53
N MET A 134 -12.93 -2.68 -2.63
CA MET A 134 -11.99 -3.65 -2.08
C MET A 134 -12.08 -5.00 -2.81
N GLY A 135 -11.24 -5.95 -2.45
CA GLY A 135 -11.24 -7.27 -3.03
C GLY A 135 -10.62 -7.33 -4.42
N GLY A 136 -11.26 -8.04 -5.33
CA GLY A 136 -10.76 -8.27 -6.70
C GLY A 136 -10.72 -7.02 -7.58
N GLU A 137 -11.55 -6.02 -7.28
CA GLU A 137 -11.64 -4.76 -8.02
C GLU A 137 -10.58 -3.74 -7.58
N MET A 138 -9.93 -3.98 -6.44
CA MET A 138 -8.92 -3.10 -5.89
C MET A 138 -7.75 -2.90 -6.86
N GLN A 139 -7.47 -1.66 -7.21
CA GLN A 139 -6.37 -1.34 -8.13
C GLN A 139 -5.00 -1.64 -7.51
N ILE A 140 -4.06 -2.04 -8.34
CA ILE A 140 -2.65 -2.16 -7.94
C ILE A 140 -2.15 -0.73 -7.72
N THR A 141 -1.61 -0.47 -6.53
CA THR A 141 -0.80 0.73 -6.32
C THR A 141 0.34 0.66 -7.32
N ASN A 142 0.29 1.53 -8.30
CA ASN A 142 1.24 1.50 -9.40
C ASN A 142 2.58 2.09 -8.92
N LEU A 143 3.37 1.26 -8.25
CA LEU A 143 4.78 1.55 -7.99
C LEU A 143 5.63 1.36 -9.25
N TYR A 144 5.06 0.72 -10.25
CA TYR A 144 5.54 0.77 -11.61
C TYR A 144 4.99 2.07 -12.24
N MET A 145 5.73 3.12 -12.20
CA MET A 145 6.05 3.72 -13.49
C MET A 145 6.41 2.53 -14.38
N VAL A 146 5.69 2.31 -15.48
CA VAL A 146 6.26 1.51 -16.57
C VAL A 146 7.64 2.14 -16.76
N PRO A 147 8.73 1.43 -16.42
CA PRO A 147 10.04 2.03 -16.61
C PRO A 147 10.05 2.47 -18.07
N PRO A 148 10.60 3.63 -18.40
CA PRO A 148 10.62 4.08 -19.76
C PRO A 148 11.12 2.90 -20.61
N ASP A 149 10.46 2.63 -21.68
CA ASP A 149 10.78 1.75 -22.77
C ASP A 149 10.63 2.65 -24.00
N PHE A 150 11.72 3.40 -24.26
CA PHE A 150 11.68 4.56 -25.14
C PHE A 150 11.38 4.16 -26.58
N ASP A 151 11.96 3.06 -27.04
CA ASP A 151 11.79 2.55 -28.41
C ASP A 151 10.60 1.57 -28.56
N GLY A 152 10.05 1.07 -27.42
CA GLY A 152 8.88 0.19 -27.40
C GLY A 152 9.15 -1.25 -27.80
N ASP A 153 10.39 -1.73 -27.69
CA ASP A 153 10.78 -3.09 -28.09
C ASP A 153 10.44 -4.15 -27.02
N GLY A 154 10.07 -3.73 -25.80
CA GLY A 154 9.65 -4.55 -24.67
C GLY A 154 10.77 -4.79 -23.65
N TRP A 155 11.95 -4.24 -23.84
CA TRP A 155 12.96 -4.05 -22.81
C TRP A 155 12.83 -2.63 -22.24
N ILE A 156 13.00 -2.49 -20.95
CA ILE A 156 12.96 -1.19 -20.30
C ILE A 156 14.33 -0.55 -20.33
N ASP A 157 14.41 0.78 -20.45
CA ASP A 157 15.66 1.55 -20.56
C ASP A 157 16.72 1.17 -19.51
N LEU A 158 16.31 0.75 -18.31
CA LEU A 158 17.22 0.32 -17.24
C LEU A 158 17.98 -0.98 -17.57
N TRP A 159 17.43 -1.84 -18.42
CA TRP A 159 17.97 -3.16 -18.79
C TRP A 159 18.15 -3.31 -20.29
N ASP A 160 17.79 -2.31 -21.04
CA ASP A 160 18.18 -2.15 -22.42
C ASP A 160 19.63 -1.66 -22.47
N SER A 161 20.29 -1.85 -23.52
CA SER A 161 21.65 -1.39 -23.77
C SER A 161 21.74 -0.47 -24.98
N ASP A 162 20.59 -0.21 -25.64
CA ASP A 162 20.42 0.62 -26.83
C ASP A 162 18.97 1.17 -26.76
N ASP A 163 18.77 2.16 -25.87
CA ASP A 163 17.46 2.63 -25.41
C ASP A 163 16.58 3.21 -26.54
N ASP A 164 17.17 3.59 -27.68
CA ASP A 164 16.42 4.13 -28.82
C ASP A 164 16.50 3.26 -30.09
N ASN A 165 17.21 2.11 -30.02
CA ASN A 165 17.38 1.14 -31.11
C ASN A 165 17.97 1.76 -32.40
N ASP A 166 18.85 2.75 -32.27
CA ASP A 166 19.54 3.35 -33.41
C ASP A 166 20.74 2.49 -33.88
N GLY A 167 21.15 1.51 -33.03
CA GLY A 167 22.22 0.56 -33.30
C GLY A 167 23.53 0.91 -32.63
N TYR A 168 23.56 1.97 -31.81
CA TYR A 168 24.66 2.28 -30.91
C TYR A 168 24.24 1.96 -29.47
N LEU A 169 25.17 1.47 -28.66
CA LEU A 169 24.89 1.20 -27.26
C LEU A 169 24.87 2.51 -26.47
N ASP A 170 24.02 2.65 -25.44
CA ASP A 170 23.95 3.84 -24.56
C ASP A 170 25.30 4.28 -24.02
N THR A 171 26.24 3.35 -23.82
CA THR A 171 27.59 3.65 -23.35
C THR A 171 28.49 4.27 -24.41
N ASP A 172 28.12 4.15 -25.68
CA ASP A 172 28.86 4.63 -26.86
C ASP A 172 28.09 5.72 -27.60
N ASP A 173 26.90 6.12 -27.06
CA ASP A 173 25.97 7.09 -27.59
C ASP A 173 25.91 8.33 -26.71
N ASP A 174 26.10 9.51 -27.30
CA ASP A 174 25.95 10.80 -26.60
C ASP A 174 24.50 11.20 -26.44
N LEU A 175 23.57 10.56 -27.19
CA LEU A 175 22.12 10.88 -27.26
C LEU A 175 21.25 9.61 -27.13
N PRO A 176 21.31 8.83 -26.03
CA PRO A 176 20.69 7.50 -25.89
C PRO A 176 19.16 7.42 -26.04
N PHE A 177 18.51 8.53 -26.35
CA PHE A 177 17.07 8.68 -26.52
C PHE A 177 16.72 9.44 -27.81
N ASP A 178 17.61 9.50 -28.82
CA ASP A 178 17.31 10.06 -30.15
C ASP A 178 17.66 9.08 -31.27
N GLU A 179 16.75 8.24 -31.68
CA GLU A 179 16.83 7.23 -32.74
C GLU A 179 17.43 7.71 -34.09
N ARG A 180 17.74 8.98 -34.23
CA ARG A 180 18.24 9.62 -35.44
C ARG A 180 19.66 10.07 -35.38
N ASP A 181 20.25 10.20 -34.20
CA ASP A 181 21.61 10.71 -34.03
C ASP A 181 22.26 10.16 -32.74
N TRP A 182 23.44 9.63 -32.89
CA TRP A 182 24.23 9.01 -31.83
C TRP A 182 25.34 9.92 -31.30
N PHE A 183 25.55 11.10 -31.92
CA PHE A 183 26.67 11.97 -31.57
C PHE A 183 26.24 13.41 -31.39
N ASP A 184 26.46 13.95 -30.21
CA ASP A 184 26.18 15.36 -29.89
C ASP A 184 27.35 16.23 -30.38
N HIS A 185 27.15 16.88 -31.54
CA HIS A 185 28.19 17.64 -32.23
C HIS A 185 28.60 18.96 -31.55
N ASP A 186 27.73 19.56 -30.78
CA ASP A 186 27.96 20.87 -30.13
C ASP A 186 27.82 20.84 -28.61
N GLY A 187 27.45 19.71 -28.03
CA GLY A 187 27.38 19.45 -26.60
C GLY A 187 26.17 20.07 -25.91
N ASP A 188 25.07 20.28 -26.63
CA ASP A 188 23.84 20.86 -26.08
C ASP A 188 22.81 19.81 -25.63
N GLY A 189 23.07 18.52 -25.87
CA GLY A 189 22.23 17.40 -25.49
C GLY A 189 21.06 17.16 -26.45
N LEU A 190 21.12 17.68 -27.67
CA LEU A 190 20.12 17.54 -28.71
C LEU A 190 20.77 17.07 -30.02
N GLY A 191 20.08 16.17 -30.74
CA GLY A 191 20.45 15.77 -32.09
C GLY A 191 20.26 16.89 -33.13
N ILE A 192 20.93 16.77 -34.30
CA ILE A 192 20.78 17.74 -35.42
C ILE A 192 19.59 17.43 -36.31
#